data_c51e9b630124a309c6cf56e58d30ca63
#
_entry.id   c51e9b630124a309c6cf56e58d30ca63
#
_cell.length_a   1.000
_cell.length_b   1.000
_cell.length_c   1.000
_cell.angle_alpha   90.00
_cell.angle_beta   90.00
_cell.angle_gamma   90.00
#
_symmetry.space_group_name_H-M   'P 1'
#
loop_
_entity.id
_entity.type
_entity.pdbx_description
1 polymer ?
#
loop_
_entity_poly.entity_id
_entity_poly.type
_entity_poly.pdbx_seq_one_letter_code
_entity_poly.pdbx_strand_id
1 'polypeptide(L)'
;MKRAGVLSLALLSGAAALLTPGSAQAQERRQPRVIAPELVAPPPIDSTGLERAQPRSPLSELAGPAPEPKPQDTLYYRPVAIAAGMFESEGRTITIAGIRVIGADQSCDASSGGAWLCGKRARTAFRYWLRGRALECHAEGGAADEAASDSESNAPMRCSLAGYDVGSWLVENGWALASPDGPYAEEAKAARNAGKGIFSGGPSGS
;
A
#
# COMPACT_ATOMS: atom_id res chain seq x y z
N MET A 1 -23.27 10.09 -67.74
CA MET A 1 -24.59 9.46 -67.70
C MET A 1 -25.12 9.70 -66.29
N LYS A 2 -25.82 10.75 -66.04
CA LYS A 2 -27.25 11.08 -65.93
C LYS A 2 -28.07 9.99 -65.23
N ARG A 3 -28.56 10.31 -64.03
CA ARG A 3 -29.91 10.13 -63.45
C ARG A 3 -29.85 10.54 -62.01
N ALA A 4 -30.32 11.68 -61.54
CA ALA A 4 -31.69 12.20 -61.46
C ALA A 4 -32.58 11.43 -60.45
N GLY A 5 -32.91 12.14 -59.33
CA GLY A 5 -34.23 12.32 -58.81
C GLY A 5 -34.56 11.38 -57.64
N VAL A 6 -34.97 11.89 -56.55
CA VAL A 6 -36.35 12.21 -56.18
C VAL A 6 -36.39 12.89 -54.82
N LEU A 7 -36.97 14.08 -54.79
CA LEU A 7 -37.50 14.72 -53.61
C LEU A 7 -38.65 13.87 -53.01
N SER A 8 -38.69 13.66 -51.75
CA SER A 8 -39.90 13.32 -51.00
C SER A 8 -40.04 14.23 -49.83
N LEU A 9 -40.97 15.14 -50.00
CA LEU A 9 -41.56 16.03 -49.01
C LEU A 9 -42.55 15.21 -48.20
N ALA A 10 -42.38 15.10 -46.89
CA ALA A 10 -43.38 14.53 -45.96
C ALA A 10 -43.46 15.37 -44.68
N LEU A 11 -44.44 16.22 -44.73
CA LEU A 11 -45.47 16.61 -43.75
C LEU A 11 -45.08 16.58 -42.26
N LEU A 12 -45.12 17.82 -41.71
CA LEU A 12 -45.26 18.14 -40.32
C LEU A 12 -46.47 17.45 -39.69
N SER A 13 -46.26 16.76 -38.61
CA SER A 13 -47.29 16.46 -37.64
C SER A 13 -46.83 16.95 -36.25
N GLY A 14 -47.37 18.08 -35.82
CA GLY A 14 -47.18 18.63 -34.51
C GLY A 14 -47.82 17.74 -33.46
N ALA A 15 -47.05 17.21 -32.54
CA ALA A 15 -47.51 16.67 -31.29
C ALA A 15 -47.19 17.67 -30.18
N ALA A 16 -48.19 18.40 -29.74
CA ALA A 16 -48.15 19.22 -28.54
C ALA A 16 -47.96 18.31 -27.32
N ALA A 17 -46.76 18.22 -26.81
CA ALA A 17 -46.51 17.58 -25.52
C ALA A 17 -47.03 18.48 -24.39
N LEU A 18 -48.13 18.08 -23.80
CA LEU A 18 -48.65 18.63 -22.54
C LEU A 18 -47.60 18.43 -21.44
N LEU A 19 -46.93 19.51 -21.04
CA LEU A 19 -46.08 19.58 -19.86
C LEU A 19 -46.95 19.43 -18.64
N THR A 20 -47.03 18.25 -18.10
CA THR A 20 -47.55 18.05 -16.73
C THR A 20 -46.47 18.55 -15.76
N PRO A 21 -46.83 19.46 -14.81
CA PRO A 21 -45.92 19.84 -13.77
C PRO A 21 -45.68 18.61 -12.88
N GLY A 22 -44.52 18.01 -13.00
CA GLY A 22 -44.09 16.96 -12.08
C GLY A 22 -44.09 17.52 -10.67
N SER A 23 -44.92 16.96 -9.82
CA SER A 23 -44.93 17.22 -8.40
C SER A 23 -43.54 16.92 -7.86
N ALA A 24 -42.79 17.97 -7.53
CA ALA A 24 -41.56 17.85 -6.76
C ALA A 24 -41.98 17.29 -5.39
N GLN A 25 -41.85 15.99 -5.21
CA GLN A 25 -41.92 15.38 -3.88
C GLN A 25 -40.74 15.95 -3.10
N ALA A 26 -41.06 16.89 -2.24
CA ALA A 26 -40.11 17.37 -1.23
C ALA A 26 -39.61 16.14 -0.47
N GLN A 27 -38.38 15.74 -0.73
CA GLN A 27 -37.68 14.72 0.03
C GLN A 27 -37.58 15.25 1.44
N GLU A 28 -38.48 14.77 2.30
CA GLU A 28 -38.49 15.04 3.74
C GLU A 28 -37.09 14.71 4.25
N ARG A 29 -36.28 15.75 4.46
CA ARG A 29 -34.96 15.65 5.05
C ARG A 29 -35.18 14.98 6.41
N ARG A 30 -34.84 13.70 6.51
CA ARG A 30 -34.75 13.03 7.79
C ARG A 30 -33.86 13.86 8.69
N GLN A 31 -34.45 14.50 9.66
CA GLN A 31 -33.68 15.26 10.65
C GLN A 31 -32.70 14.29 11.29
N PRO A 32 -31.40 14.66 11.40
CA PRO A 32 -30.44 13.82 12.10
C PRO A 32 -30.96 13.55 13.50
N ARG A 33 -30.96 12.29 13.91
CA ARG A 33 -31.33 11.93 15.28
C ARG A 33 -30.35 12.63 16.21
N VAL A 34 -30.85 13.61 16.94
CA VAL A 34 -30.11 14.24 18.03
C VAL A 34 -30.05 13.22 19.16
N ILE A 35 -28.93 12.58 19.35
CA ILE A 35 -28.67 11.77 20.54
C ILE A 35 -28.42 12.79 21.65
N ALA A 36 -29.26 12.77 22.67
CA ALA A 36 -29.13 13.68 23.81
C ALA A 36 -27.69 13.52 24.40
N PRO A 37 -26.89 14.57 24.46
CA PRO A 37 -25.49 14.47 24.93
C PRO A 37 -25.41 13.92 26.36
N GLU A 38 -26.44 14.14 27.17
CA GLU A 38 -26.55 13.62 28.53
C GLU A 38 -26.60 12.10 28.61
N LEU A 39 -27.05 11.42 27.51
CA LEU A 39 -27.17 9.96 27.47
C LEU A 39 -25.87 9.29 26.93
N VAL A 40 -24.99 10.04 26.29
CA VAL A 40 -23.80 9.52 25.62
C VAL A 40 -22.51 9.99 26.28
N ALA A 41 -22.49 11.21 26.78
CA ALA A 41 -21.33 11.75 27.48
C ALA A 41 -21.42 11.41 28.97
N PRO A 42 -20.42 10.74 29.55
CA PRO A 42 -20.33 10.62 30.98
C PRO A 42 -20.25 12.01 31.61
N PRO A 43 -20.77 12.21 32.82
CA PRO A 43 -20.65 13.50 33.49
C PRO A 43 -19.18 13.93 33.57
N PRO A 44 -18.89 15.23 33.47
CA PRO A 44 -17.54 15.73 33.58
C PRO A 44 -16.92 15.27 34.90
N ILE A 45 -15.77 14.63 34.82
CA ILE A 45 -15.04 14.17 36.01
C ILE A 45 -14.23 15.37 36.52
N ASP A 46 -14.45 15.76 37.75
CA ASP A 46 -13.58 16.73 38.41
C ASP A 46 -12.19 16.12 38.62
N SER A 47 -11.23 16.53 37.81
CA SER A 47 -9.88 16.04 37.84
C SER A 47 -8.97 16.77 38.85
N THR A 48 -9.46 17.83 39.49
CA THR A 48 -8.63 18.66 40.39
C THR A 48 -8.18 17.94 41.67
N GLY A 49 -8.85 16.86 42.03
CA GLY A 49 -8.49 16.01 43.18
C GLY A 49 -7.95 14.63 42.82
N LEU A 50 -7.75 14.34 41.52
CA LEU A 50 -7.28 13.03 41.12
C LEU A 50 -5.75 12.92 41.22
N GLU A 51 -5.28 12.15 42.19
CA GLU A 51 -3.88 11.75 42.23
C GLU A 51 -3.64 10.49 41.41
N ARG A 52 -2.57 10.48 40.63
CA ARG A 52 -2.21 9.32 39.84
C ARG A 52 -1.81 8.18 40.77
N ALA A 53 -2.64 7.15 40.83
CA ALA A 53 -2.30 5.94 41.56
C ALA A 53 -0.99 5.34 41.03
N GLN A 54 -0.13 4.89 41.94
CA GLN A 54 1.06 4.16 41.54
C GLN A 54 0.66 2.85 40.82
N PRO A 55 1.46 2.40 39.84
CA PRO A 55 1.23 1.11 39.20
C PRO A 55 1.09 0.01 40.26
N ARG A 56 0.04 -0.78 40.15
CA ARG A 56 -0.14 -1.91 41.08
C ARG A 56 0.98 -2.90 40.83
N SER A 57 1.60 -3.39 41.92
CA SER A 57 2.48 -4.54 41.85
C SER A 57 1.72 -5.74 41.23
N PRO A 58 2.39 -6.61 40.49
CA PRO A 58 1.77 -7.82 39.94
C PRO A 58 1.04 -8.60 41.02
N LEU A 59 -0.19 -9.03 40.77
CA LEU A 59 -1.05 -9.69 41.76
C LEU A 59 -0.58 -11.09 42.14
N SER A 60 0.43 -11.66 41.47
CA SER A 60 1.05 -12.94 41.83
C SER A 60 2.43 -13.07 41.20
N GLU A 61 3.31 -13.83 41.85
CA GLU A 61 4.61 -14.25 41.31
C GLU A 61 4.49 -15.13 40.06
N LEU A 62 3.26 -15.59 39.73
CA LEU A 62 2.94 -16.34 38.53
C LEU A 62 2.69 -15.42 37.31
N ALA A 63 2.57 -14.11 37.49
CA ALA A 63 2.67 -13.17 36.41
C ALA A 63 4.13 -13.16 35.96
N GLY A 64 4.44 -13.89 34.91
CA GLY A 64 5.77 -13.90 34.30
C GLY A 64 6.29 -12.49 34.00
N PRO A 65 7.59 -12.33 33.68
CA PRO A 65 8.17 -11.05 33.38
C PRO A 65 7.28 -10.34 32.34
N ALA A 66 7.13 -9.02 32.49
CA ALA A 66 6.36 -8.22 31.52
C ALA A 66 6.83 -8.57 30.11
N PRO A 67 5.92 -8.80 29.18
CA PRO A 67 6.33 -9.07 27.79
C PRO A 67 7.22 -7.93 27.34
N GLU A 68 8.35 -8.28 26.73
CA GLU A 68 9.23 -7.29 26.13
C GLU A 68 8.43 -6.41 25.18
N PRO A 69 8.65 -5.09 25.18
CA PRO A 69 7.96 -4.21 24.28
C PRO A 69 8.23 -4.68 22.85
N LYS A 70 7.16 -5.08 22.16
CA LYS A 70 7.26 -5.43 20.73
C LYS A 70 7.72 -4.19 19.95
N PRO A 71 8.59 -4.37 18.95
CA PRO A 71 8.92 -3.29 18.05
C PRO A 71 7.63 -2.61 17.59
N GLN A 72 7.59 -1.28 17.66
CA GLN A 72 6.41 -0.55 17.21
C GLN A 72 6.36 -0.58 15.68
N ASP A 73 5.37 -1.30 15.14
CA ASP A 73 5.13 -1.32 13.72
C ASP A 73 4.59 0.03 13.27
N THR A 74 5.19 0.60 12.23
CA THR A 74 4.72 1.83 11.61
C THR A 74 3.91 1.49 10.38
N LEU A 75 2.69 2.03 10.27
CA LEU A 75 1.85 1.87 9.09
C LEU A 75 2.13 2.97 8.07
N TYR A 76 2.53 2.57 6.88
CA TYR A 76 2.72 3.46 5.73
C TYR A 76 1.54 3.35 4.78
N TYR A 77 0.77 4.42 4.69
CA TYR A 77 -0.42 4.48 3.85
C TYR A 77 -0.07 4.89 2.41
N ARG A 78 -0.76 4.29 1.44
CA ARG A 78 -0.62 4.60 0.00
C ARG A 78 0.83 4.67 -0.48
N PRO A 79 1.65 3.66 -0.21
CA PRO A 79 3.04 3.65 -0.62
C PRO A 79 3.16 3.73 -2.15
N VAL A 80 4.08 4.56 -2.63
CA VAL A 80 4.38 4.74 -4.06
C VAL A 80 5.70 4.06 -4.37
N ALA A 81 5.69 2.97 -5.12
CA ALA A 81 6.92 2.29 -5.51
C ALA A 81 7.77 3.18 -6.43
N ILE A 82 9.00 3.50 -5.99
CA ILE A 82 10.02 4.22 -6.78
C ILE A 82 11.02 3.23 -7.43
N ALA A 83 11.27 2.10 -6.78
CA ALA A 83 12.00 0.95 -7.32
C ALA A 83 11.41 -0.34 -6.73
N ALA A 84 11.83 -1.50 -7.20
CA ALA A 84 11.42 -2.77 -6.60
C ALA A 84 12.18 -2.97 -5.27
N GLY A 85 11.47 -2.80 -4.17
CA GLY A 85 12.03 -2.80 -2.81
C GLY A 85 12.31 -1.42 -2.24
N MET A 86 11.85 -0.36 -2.91
CA MET A 86 11.94 1.00 -2.41
C MET A 86 10.64 1.74 -2.71
N PHE A 87 10.06 2.39 -1.71
CA PHE A 87 8.83 3.14 -1.86
C PHE A 87 8.88 4.46 -1.09
N GLU A 88 8.03 5.38 -1.51
CA GLU A 88 7.80 6.65 -0.83
C GLU A 88 6.42 6.65 -0.18
N SER A 89 6.34 7.14 1.04
CA SER A 89 5.09 7.39 1.75
C SER A 89 5.29 8.60 2.67
N GLU A 90 4.33 9.52 2.65
CA GLU A 90 4.34 10.72 3.50
C GLU A 90 5.64 11.55 3.40
N GLY A 91 6.21 11.63 2.19
CA GLY A 91 7.46 12.36 1.92
C GLY A 91 8.74 11.65 2.41
N ARG A 92 8.64 10.42 2.89
CA ARG A 92 9.78 9.62 3.33
C ARG A 92 10.04 8.49 2.35
N THR A 93 11.30 8.25 2.03
CA THR A 93 11.73 7.09 1.24
C THR A 93 12.12 5.95 2.16
N ILE A 94 11.51 4.79 1.95
CA ILE A 94 11.73 3.58 2.73
C ILE A 94 12.32 2.50 1.82
N THR A 95 13.38 1.84 2.30
CA THR A 95 14.03 0.71 1.63
C THR A 95 13.70 -0.58 2.38
N ILE A 96 13.37 -1.64 1.66
CA ILE A 96 13.10 -2.95 2.25
C ILE A 96 14.42 -3.61 2.66
N ALA A 97 14.45 -4.13 3.87
CA ALA A 97 15.61 -4.84 4.44
C ALA A 97 15.80 -6.24 3.81
N GLY A 98 17.03 -6.75 3.90
CA GLY A 98 17.39 -8.11 3.47
C GLY A 98 17.46 -8.33 1.96
N ILE A 99 17.25 -7.29 1.14
CA ILE A 99 17.30 -7.35 -0.31
C ILE A 99 18.26 -6.32 -0.91
N ARG A 100 18.67 -6.58 -2.14
CA ARG A 100 19.31 -5.58 -3.01
C ARG A 100 18.29 -5.10 -4.03
N VAL A 101 17.99 -3.81 -3.95
CA VAL A 101 17.02 -3.13 -4.80
C VAL A 101 17.51 -3.11 -6.25
N ILE A 102 16.61 -3.36 -7.18
CA ILE A 102 16.85 -3.17 -8.61
C ILE A 102 16.32 -1.79 -8.98
N GLY A 103 17.25 -0.91 -9.36
CA GLY A 103 16.93 0.47 -9.76
C GLY A 103 15.94 0.51 -10.93
N ALA A 104 15.07 1.51 -10.94
CA ALA A 104 14.03 1.62 -11.97
C ALA A 104 14.60 1.71 -13.39
N ASP A 105 15.79 2.25 -13.53
CA ASP A 105 16.47 2.44 -14.84
C ASP A 105 17.43 1.31 -15.18
N GLN A 106 17.53 0.28 -14.33
CA GLN A 106 18.43 -0.85 -14.54
C GLN A 106 17.98 -1.69 -15.73
N SER A 107 18.97 -2.03 -16.58
CA SER A 107 18.80 -2.97 -17.68
C SER A 107 19.38 -4.34 -17.33
N CYS A 108 18.79 -5.39 -17.88
CA CYS A 108 19.20 -6.79 -17.78
C CYS A 108 19.39 -7.37 -19.18
N ASP A 109 20.20 -8.41 -19.29
CA ASP A 109 20.40 -9.12 -20.55
C ASP A 109 19.16 -9.92 -20.93
N ALA A 110 18.76 -9.83 -22.20
CA ALA A 110 17.70 -10.63 -22.75
C ALA A 110 18.24 -11.95 -23.32
N SER A 111 17.52 -13.04 -23.12
CA SER A 111 17.91 -14.35 -23.69
C SER A 111 17.90 -14.39 -25.21
N SER A 112 17.15 -13.48 -25.84
CA SER A 112 17.11 -13.27 -27.29
C SER A 112 18.26 -12.41 -27.84
N GLY A 113 19.16 -11.96 -26.96
CA GLY A 113 20.18 -10.96 -27.27
C GLY A 113 19.69 -9.53 -27.04
N GLY A 114 20.64 -8.64 -26.67
CA GLY A 114 20.33 -7.27 -26.29
C GLY A 114 19.97 -7.08 -24.83
N ALA A 115 19.48 -5.89 -24.50
CA ALA A 115 19.13 -5.53 -23.12
C ALA A 115 17.66 -5.09 -23.02
N TRP A 116 17.06 -5.29 -21.85
CA TRP A 116 15.70 -4.86 -21.56
C TRP A 116 15.61 -4.15 -20.20
N LEU A 117 14.66 -3.26 -20.03
CA LEU A 117 14.48 -2.45 -18.83
C LEU A 117 13.82 -3.27 -17.70
N CYS A 118 14.60 -4.17 -17.11
CA CYS A 118 14.12 -5.05 -16.04
C CYS A 118 13.72 -4.27 -14.78
N GLY A 119 14.42 -3.20 -14.45
CA GLY A 119 14.10 -2.36 -13.31
C GLY A 119 12.75 -1.68 -13.44
N LYS A 120 12.41 -1.17 -14.62
CA LYS A 120 11.10 -0.59 -14.89
C LYS A 120 9.97 -1.61 -14.73
N ARG A 121 10.18 -2.83 -15.18
CA ARG A 121 9.21 -3.92 -15.03
C ARG A 121 9.07 -4.36 -13.58
N ALA A 122 10.19 -4.50 -12.87
CA ALA A 122 10.22 -4.85 -11.45
C ALA A 122 9.48 -3.80 -10.59
N ARG A 123 9.76 -2.51 -10.82
CA ARG A 123 9.02 -1.42 -10.18
C ARG A 123 7.52 -1.49 -10.48
N THR A 124 7.16 -1.77 -11.73
CA THR A 124 5.76 -1.86 -12.13
C THR A 124 5.06 -3.02 -11.43
N ALA A 125 5.69 -4.19 -11.36
CA ALA A 125 5.17 -5.36 -10.65
C ALA A 125 4.96 -5.04 -9.15
N PHE A 126 5.93 -4.42 -8.51
CA PHE A 126 5.84 -4.01 -7.11
C PHE A 126 4.70 -3.01 -6.89
N ARG A 127 4.56 -2.00 -7.76
CA ARG A 127 3.47 -1.03 -7.71
C ARG A 127 2.09 -1.69 -7.82
N TYR A 128 1.94 -2.66 -8.71
CA TYR A 128 0.69 -3.42 -8.85
C TYR A 128 0.39 -4.25 -7.61
N TRP A 129 1.40 -4.86 -7.02
CA TRP A 129 1.23 -5.66 -5.83
C TRP A 129 0.83 -4.79 -4.62
N LEU A 130 1.42 -3.62 -4.47
CA LEU A 130 1.06 -2.67 -3.42
C LEU A 130 -0.39 -2.17 -3.55
N ARG A 131 -0.81 -1.79 -4.73
CA ARG A 131 -2.17 -1.28 -5.08
C ARG A 131 -2.79 -0.32 -4.05
N GLY A 132 -1.99 0.54 -3.47
CA GLY A 132 -2.44 1.53 -2.50
C GLY A 132 -2.86 0.95 -1.13
N ARG A 133 -2.50 -0.29 -0.84
CA ARG A 133 -2.65 -0.90 0.48
C ARG A 133 -1.61 -0.34 1.44
N ALA A 134 -1.90 -0.35 2.74
CA ALA A 134 -0.94 0.03 3.76
C ALA A 134 0.12 -1.07 3.96
N LEU A 135 1.35 -0.65 4.22
CA LEU A 135 2.45 -1.50 4.65
C LEU A 135 2.68 -1.32 6.14
N GLU A 136 2.87 -2.41 6.84
CA GLU A 136 3.28 -2.47 8.22
C GLU A 136 4.78 -2.73 8.27
N CYS A 137 5.55 -1.77 8.79
CA CYS A 137 7.01 -1.84 8.75
C CYS A 137 7.61 -1.58 10.14
N HIS A 138 8.71 -2.26 10.43
CA HIS A 138 9.55 -2.05 11.61
C HIS A 138 11.02 -1.96 11.22
N ALA A 139 11.78 -1.22 12.00
CA ALA A 139 13.23 -1.11 11.79
C ALA A 139 13.92 -2.46 12.04
N GLU A 140 14.87 -2.82 11.19
CA GLU A 140 15.69 -4.01 11.42
C GLU A 140 16.71 -3.67 12.51
N GLY A 141 16.58 -4.30 13.69
CA GLY A 141 17.52 -4.05 14.79
C GLY A 141 16.89 -3.85 16.16
N GLY A 142 15.57 -3.72 16.27
CA GLY A 142 14.85 -3.81 17.56
C GLY A 142 15.20 -2.80 18.63
N ALA A 143 16.04 -1.81 18.36
CA ALA A 143 16.33 -0.72 19.25
C ALA A 143 15.46 0.47 18.89
N ALA A 144 14.38 0.66 19.64
CA ALA A 144 13.78 1.97 19.81
C ALA A 144 14.78 2.83 20.61
N ASP A 145 15.93 3.14 20.02
CA ASP A 145 16.78 4.18 20.57
C ASP A 145 16.11 5.52 20.29
N GLU A 146 15.62 6.12 21.36
CA GLU A 146 14.95 7.43 21.40
C GLU A 146 15.87 8.62 21.02
N ALA A 147 16.86 8.37 20.21
CA ALA A 147 17.77 9.38 19.67
C ALA A 147 17.99 9.20 18.16
N ALA A 148 16.87 9.07 17.40
CA ALA A 148 16.95 9.13 15.94
C ALA A 148 17.41 10.53 15.53
N SER A 149 18.71 10.72 15.40
CA SER A 149 19.29 11.81 14.64
C SER A 149 18.87 11.66 13.16
N ASP A 150 18.79 12.77 12.42
CA ASP A 150 18.32 12.88 11.04
C ASP A 150 18.95 11.90 10.03
N SER A 151 19.94 11.12 10.42
CA SER A 151 20.60 10.09 9.62
C SER A 151 19.87 8.73 9.58
N GLU A 152 18.96 8.46 10.50
CA GLU A 152 18.21 7.18 10.58
C GLU A 152 16.98 7.11 9.66
N SER A 153 16.60 8.21 9.04
CA SER A 153 15.43 8.25 8.13
C SER A 153 15.57 7.35 6.90
N ASN A 154 16.74 6.72 6.67
CA ASN A 154 17.03 5.85 5.53
C ASN A 154 17.40 4.40 5.92
N ALA A 155 17.29 4.01 7.18
CA ALA A 155 17.57 2.64 7.58
C ALA A 155 16.62 1.65 6.89
N PRO A 156 17.13 0.50 6.40
CA PRO A 156 16.27 -0.52 5.81
C PRO A 156 15.26 -1.05 6.82
N MET A 157 14.03 -1.28 6.38
CA MET A 157 12.93 -1.73 7.22
C MET A 157 12.39 -3.09 6.75
N ARG A 158 11.99 -3.93 7.70
CA ARG A 158 11.17 -5.10 7.38
C ARG A 158 9.73 -4.65 7.28
N CYS A 159 9.12 -4.97 6.15
CA CYS A 159 7.73 -4.60 5.90
C CYS A 159 6.89 -5.82 5.54
N SER A 160 5.64 -5.79 5.98
CA SER A 160 4.63 -6.76 5.60
C SER A 160 3.42 -6.09 4.92
N LEU A 161 2.75 -6.83 4.06
CA LEU A 161 1.51 -6.46 3.43
C LEU A 161 0.46 -7.52 3.74
N ALA A 162 -0.48 -7.20 4.62
CA ALA A 162 -1.46 -8.16 5.10
C ALA A 162 -0.82 -9.45 5.66
N GLY A 163 0.28 -9.30 6.42
CA GLY A 163 1.03 -10.40 7.00
C GLY A 163 2.01 -11.10 6.07
N TYR A 164 2.09 -10.71 4.79
CA TYR A 164 3.05 -11.28 3.85
C TYR A 164 4.31 -10.43 3.78
N ASP A 165 5.48 -11.04 3.97
CA ASP A 165 6.78 -10.34 3.94
C ASP A 165 7.07 -9.78 2.55
N VAL A 166 7.35 -8.47 2.49
CA VAL A 166 7.58 -7.74 1.23
C VAL A 166 8.89 -8.17 0.55
N GLY A 167 9.93 -8.39 1.35
CA GLY A 167 11.24 -8.84 0.84
C GLY A 167 11.16 -10.24 0.23
N SER A 168 10.51 -11.16 0.94
CA SER A 168 10.24 -12.51 0.44
C SER A 168 9.49 -12.47 -0.89
N TRP A 169 8.39 -11.72 -0.97
CA TRP A 169 7.61 -11.59 -2.20
C TRP A 169 8.44 -11.06 -3.38
N LEU A 170 9.26 -10.04 -3.13
CA LEU A 170 10.10 -9.46 -4.19
C LEU A 170 11.13 -10.45 -4.72
N VAL A 171 11.78 -11.20 -3.81
CA VAL A 171 12.83 -12.15 -4.17
C VAL A 171 12.26 -13.40 -4.82
N GLU A 172 11.19 -13.99 -4.29
CA GLU A 172 10.57 -15.20 -4.85
C GLU A 172 9.98 -15.00 -6.25
N ASN A 173 9.58 -13.75 -6.56
CA ASN A 173 9.12 -13.36 -7.89
C ASN A 173 10.25 -12.81 -8.78
N GLY A 174 11.49 -12.79 -8.31
CA GLY A 174 12.65 -12.32 -9.04
C GLY A 174 12.64 -10.83 -9.35
N TRP A 175 11.98 -10.01 -8.53
CA TRP A 175 11.93 -8.54 -8.69
C TRP A 175 12.98 -7.81 -7.85
N ALA A 176 13.65 -8.51 -6.94
CA ALA A 176 14.82 -8.05 -6.20
C ALA A 176 15.81 -9.20 -6.06
N LEU A 177 17.05 -8.87 -5.71
CA LEU A 177 18.07 -9.87 -5.38
C LEU A 177 18.09 -10.02 -3.84
N ALA A 178 18.31 -11.23 -3.35
CA ALA A 178 18.60 -11.40 -1.94
C ALA A 178 19.94 -10.76 -1.58
N SER A 179 20.02 -10.14 -0.39
CA SER A 179 21.31 -9.74 0.17
C SER A 179 22.13 -11.00 0.50
N PRO A 180 23.48 -10.95 0.38
CA PRO A 180 24.33 -12.12 0.66
C PRO A 180 24.08 -12.73 2.04
N ASP A 181 23.92 -11.88 3.04
CA ASP A 181 23.69 -12.25 4.44
C ASP A 181 22.21 -12.14 4.85
N GLY A 182 21.33 -12.01 3.85
CA GLY A 182 19.90 -11.85 4.08
C GLY A 182 19.14 -13.16 4.22
N PRO A 183 17.89 -13.11 4.71
CA PRO A 183 17.11 -14.31 5.00
C PRO A 183 16.52 -14.99 3.76
N TYR A 184 16.64 -14.41 2.55
CA TYR A 184 15.89 -14.84 1.35
C TYR A 184 16.73 -15.66 0.36
N ALA A 185 17.73 -16.39 0.81
CA ALA A 185 18.64 -17.14 -0.06
C ALA A 185 17.93 -18.28 -0.83
N GLU A 186 17.01 -18.97 -0.18
CA GLU A 186 16.27 -20.09 -0.80
C GLU A 186 15.24 -19.57 -1.80
N GLU A 187 14.53 -18.49 -1.50
CA GLU A 187 13.61 -17.82 -2.43
C GLU A 187 14.35 -17.34 -3.68
N ALA A 188 15.54 -16.78 -3.50
CA ALA A 188 16.38 -16.33 -4.62
C ALA A 188 16.80 -17.48 -5.53
N LYS A 189 17.17 -18.62 -4.94
CA LYS A 189 17.52 -19.84 -5.67
C LYS A 189 16.31 -20.39 -6.45
N ALA A 190 15.15 -20.45 -5.79
CA ALA A 190 13.92 -20.89 -6.41
C ALA A 190 13.50 -19.98 -7.58
N ALA A 191 13.60 -18.66 -7.41
CA ALA A 191 13.27 -17.68 -8.44
C ALA A 191 14.16 -17.79 -9.68
N ARG A 192 15.49 -18.00 -9.47
CA ARG A 192 16.44 -18.23 -10.57
C ARG A 192 16.15 -19.50 -11.32
N ASN A 193 15.94 -20.61 -10.61
CA ASN A 193 15.64 -21.91 -11.22
C ASN A 193 14.33 -21.90 -12.02
N ALA A 194 13.36 -21.14 -11.56
CA ALA A 194 12.06 -20.97 -12.23
C ALA A 194 12.06 -19.88 -13.32
N GLY A 195 13.18 -19.17 -13.54
CA GLY A 195 13.28 -18.11 -14.53
C GLY A 195 12.29 -16.96 -14.28
N LYS A 196 12.04 -16.61 -13.01
CA LYS A 196 11.08 -15.56 -12.66
C LYS A 196 11.68 -14.16 -12.75
N GLY A 197 10.83 -13.18 -13.01
CA GLY A 197 11.17 -11.77 -12.96
C GLY A 197 12.36 -11.40 -13.85
N ILE A 198 13.45 -10.89 -13.28
CA ILE A 198 14.66 -10.51 -13.99
C ILE A 198 15.41 -11.72 -14.56
N PHE A 199 15.16 -12.91 -14.04
CA PHE A 199 15.76 -14.16 -14.52
C PHE A 199 15.02 -14.79 -15.71
N SER A 200 13.93 -14.17 -16.17
CA SER A 200 13.13 -14.67 -17.30
C SER A 200 13.79 -14.46 -18.68
N GLY A 201 14.93 -13.75 -18.72
CA GLY A 201 15.58 -13.42 -19.98
C GLY A 201 14.85 -12.39 -20.83
N GLY A 202 13.95 -11.61 -20.22
CA GLY A 202 13.22 -10.53 -20.88
C GLY A 202 11.81 -10.91 -21.35
N PRO A 203 11.06 -9.92 -21.89
CA PRO A 203 9.78 -10.18 -22.51
C PRO A 203 9.95 -11.06 -23.72
N SER A 204 9.17 -12.13 -23.83
CA SER A 204 9.06 -12.90 -25.07
C SER A 204 8.62 -11.94 -26.17
N GLY A 205 9.41 -11.79 -27.21
CA GLY A 205 9.05 -10.98 -28.35
C GLY A 205 7.72 -11.50 -28.94
N SER A 206 6.72 -10.63 -28.97
CA SER A 206 5.49 -10.84 -29.73
C SER A 206 5.66 -10.33 -31.14
#